data_fd46300bf249585e1ad7e62cdc256093
#
_entry.id   fd46300bf249585e1ad7e62cdc256093
#
_cell.length_a   1.000
_cell.length_b   1.000
_cell.length_c   1.000
_cell.angle_alpha   90.00
_cell.angle_beta   90.00
_cell.angle_gamma   90.00
#
_symmetry.space_group_name_H-M   'P 1'
#
loop_
_entity.id
_entity.type
_entity.pdbx_description
1 polymer ?
#
loop_
_entity_poly.entity_id
_entity_poly.type
_entity_poly.pdbx_seq_one_letter_code
_entity_poly.pdbx_strand_id
1 'polypeptide(L)'
;MGNKRVVHYINQFYAGLGGENTASVGISYQDGPVGPGTMLAKELGEGFEIVKTIVCGDNTIAEHPDEILPQLIQAVQEAHADLFVAGPGFNAGRYGLGCGSATAAVTEQLKIPAVTALYAENPGTDLYKNRCYILQTDNNAKNMGTALKKVAAFSKRLVAG
;
A
#
# COMPACT_ATOMS: atom_id res chain seq x y z
N MET A 1 25.73 1.16 6.44
CA MET A 1 24.69 0.99 5.42
C MET A 1 23.37 1.41 5.98
N GLY A 2 22.66 2.26 5.28
CA GLY A 2 21.34 2.69 5.71
C GLY A 2 20.29 1.62 5.50
N ASN A 3 19.17 1.76 6.20
CA ASN A 3 18.02 0.87 6.01
C ASN A 3 17.39 1.13 4.64
N LYS A 4 16.74 0.09 4.10
CA LYS A 4 15.88 0.25 2.93
C LYS A 4 14.66 1.06 3.36
N ARG A 5 14.34 2.07 2.58
CA ARG A 5 13.27 3.01 2.91
C ARG A 5 11.96 2.53 2.30
N VAL A 6 10.94 2.43 3.13
CA VAL A 6 9.62 1.91 2.74
C VAL A 6 8.57 2.99 2.89
N VAL A 7 7.71 3.13 1.88
CA VAL A 7 6.52 3.96 1.96
C VAL A 7 5.30 3.02 1.91
N HIS A 8 4.37 3.22 2.82
CA HIS A 8 3.18 2.40 2.97
C HIS A 8 1.93 3.22 2.69
N TYR A 9 1.01 2.69 1.89
CA TYR A 9 -0.28 3.33 1.61
C TYR A 9 -1.40 2.56 2.31
N ILE A 10 -2.24 3.29 3.05
CA ILE A 10 -3.44 2.74 3.70
C ILE A 10 -4.62 3.70 3.53
N ASN A 11 -5.84 3.20 3.75
CA ASN A 11 -7.02 4.03 3.67
C ASN A 11 -7.36 4.69 5.01
N GLN A 12 -8.46 5.46 5.04
CA GLN A 12 -8.93 6.16 6.23
C GLN A 12 -9.28 5.20 7.37
N PHE A 13 -9.79 4.02 7.07
CA PHE A 13 -10.18 3.05 8.10
C PHE A 13 -8.97 2.55 8.86
N TYR A 14 -7.95 2.09 8.14
CA TYR A 14 -6.74 1.56 8.77
C TYR A 14 -5.89 2.64 9.42
N ALA A 15 -6.08 3.90 9.03
CA ALA A 15 -5.42 5.03 9.67
C ALA A 15 -6.14 5.48 10.95
N GLY A 16 -7.29 4.87 11.26
CA GLY A 16 -8.03 5.20 12.48
C GLY A 16 -8.89 6.46 12.37
N LEU A 17 -9.13 6.96 11.16
CA LEU A 17 -9.92 8.17 10.95
C LEU A 17 -11.43 7.89 10.93
N GLY A 18 -11.83 6.66 10.60
CA GLY A 18 -13.22 6.27 10.53
C GLY A 18 -13.50 5.35 9.35
N GLY A 19 -14.78 4.97 9.18
CA GLY A 19 -15.22 4.11 8.10
C GLY A 19 -15.74 4.90 6.91
N GLU A 20 -16.93 4.51 6.43
CA GLU A 20 -17.55 5.15 5.25
C GLU A 20 -17.75 6.65 5.43
N ASN A 21 -18.02 7.11 6.64
CA ASN A 21 -18.23 8.53 6.92
C ASN A 21 -16.98 9.38 6.67
N THR A 22 -15.80 8.77 6.61
CA THR A 22 -14.53 9.46 6.32
C THR A 22 -13.88 9.00 5.04
N ALA A 23 -14.62 8.28 4.19
CA ALA A 23 -14.06 7.75 2.94
C ALA A 23 -13.72 8.84 1.91
N SER A 24 -14.16 10.07 2.13
CA SER A 24 -13.87 11.20 1.23
C SER A 24 -12.80 12.15 1.76
N VAL A 25 -12.06 11.76 2.80
CA VAL A 25 -10.94 12.58 3.27
C VAL A 25 -9.84 12.62 2.21
N GLY A 26 -9.14 13.76 2.16
CA GLY A 26 -8.06 13.94 1.18
C GLY A 26 -6.84 13.10 1.49
N ILE A 27 -5.85 13.21 0.63
CA ILE A 27 -4.56 12.55 0.84
C ILE A 27 -3.79 13.27 1.94
N SER A 28 -3.16 12.49 2.82
CA SER A 28 -2.33 13.03 3.89
C SER A 28 -1.15 12.10 4.13
N TYR A 29 -0.18 12.58 4.89
CA TYR A 29 1.08 11.87 5.10
C TYR A 29 1.44 11.89 6.58
N GLN A 30 1.98 10.76 7.05
CA GLN A 30 2.49 10.66 8.42
C GLN A 30 3.88 10.03 8.36
N ASP A 31 4.77 10.45 9.25
CA ASP A 31 6.07 9.84 9.38
C ASP A 31 5.94 8.53 10.14
N GLY A 32 6.71 7.52 9.72
CA GLY A 32 6.72 6.22 10.37
C GLY A 32 5.52 5.35 10.04
N PRO A 33 5.44 4.17 10.67
CA PRO A 33 4.33 3.24 10.44
C PRO A 33 3.05 3.66 11.16
N VAL A 34 1.90 3.39 10.52
CA VAL A 34 0.58 3.70 11.04
C VAL A 34 -0.32 2.48 10.82
N GLY A 35 -1.16 2.15 11.79
CA GLY A 35 -2.09 1.02 11.68
C GLY A 35 -1.38 -0.28 11.39
N PRO A 36 -1.78 -1.00 10.32
CA PRO A 36 -1.13 -2.27 9.97
C PRO A 36 0.35 -2.12 9.64
N GLY A 37 0.81 -0.90 9.38
CA GLY A 37 2.23 -0.63 9.13
C GLY A 37 3.12 -0.99 10.30
N THR A 38 2.61 -0.91 11.53
CA THR A 38 3.38 -1.30 12.72
C THR A 38 3.76 -2.78 12.65
N MET A 39 2.81 -3.63 12.28
CA MET A 39 3.06 -5.06 12.14
C MET A 39 3.90 -5.34 10.90
N LEU A 40 3.67 -4.61 9.82
CA LEU A 40 4.47 -4.74 8.59
C LEU A 40 5.94 -4.44 8.88
N ALA A 41 6.22 -3.36 9.62
CA ALA A 41 7.58 -2.99 9.99
C ALA A 41 8.27 -4.11 10.77
N LYS A 42 7.54 -4.73 11.69
CA LYS A 42 8.05 -5.84 12.48
C LYS A 42 8.38 -7.05 11.60
N GLU A 43 7.50 -7.37 10.66
CA GLU A 43 7.72 -8.51 9.76
C GLU A 43 8.85 -8.27 8.76
N LEU A 44 9.03 -7.03 8.31
CA LEU A 44 10.16 -6.67 7.46
C LEU A 44 11.48 -6.77 8.21
N GLY A 45 11.48 -6.40 9.49
CA GLY A 45 12.63 -6.58 10.38
C GLY A 45 13.77 -5.61 10.14
N GLU A 46 14.94 -5.99 10.63
CA GLU A 46 16.14 -5.17 10.51
C GLU A 46 16.50 -4.93 9.05
N GLY A 47 17.03 -3.75 8.77
CA GLY A 47 17.41 -3.37 7.42
C GLY A 47 16.31 -2.67 6.64
N PHE A 48 15.10 -2.55 7.20
CA PHE A 48 13.97 -1.86 6.59
C PHE A 48 13.39 -0.85 7.55
N GLU A 49 12.95 0.27 7.02
CA GLU A 49 12.31 1.32 7.83
C GLU A 49 11.13 1.90 7.05
N ILE A 50 9.93 1.86 7.65
CA ILE A 50 8.78 2.56 7.07
C ILE A 50 8.94 4.02 7.43
N VAL A 51 9.38 4.81 6.45
CA VAL A 51 9.69 6.22 6.69
C VAL A 51 8.48 7.12 6.55
N LYS A 52 7.47 6.67 5.81
CA LYS A 52 6.27 7.46 5.56
C LYS A 52 5.07 6.56 5.30
N THR A 53 3.92 6.96 5.82
CA THR A 53 2.64 6.35 5.51
C THR A 53 1.78 7.37 4.78
N ILE A 54 1.24 6.98 3.63
CA ILE A 54 0.32 7.79 2.85
C ILE A 54 -1.09 7.32 3.20
N VAL A 55 -1.95 8.27 3.58
CA VAL A 55 -3.35 7.99 3.92
C VAL A 55 -4.25 8.73 2.93
N CYS A 56 -5.21 8.03 2.36
CA CYS A 56 -6.17 8.66 1.48
C CYS A 56 -7.53 7.99 1.62
N GLY A 57 -8.59 8.77 1.56
CA GLY A 57 -9.94 8.24 1.59
C GLY A 57 -10.24 7.38 0.36
N ASP A 58 -10.97 6.29 0.54
CA ASP A 58 -11.30 5.36 -0.54
C ASP A 58 -12.05 6.06 -1.69
N ASN A 59 -12.97 6.96 -1.36
CA ASN A 59 -13.70 7.72 -2.38
C ASN A 59 -12.78 8.71 -3.09
N THR A 60 -11.88 9.34 -2.35
CA THR A 60 -11.01 10.38 -2.90
C THR A 60 -10.11 9.81 -4.01
N ILE A 61 -9.44 8.71 -3.75
CA ILE A 61 -8.57 8.10 -4.76
C ILE A 61 -9.38 7.47 -5.90
N ALA A 62 -10.57 6.95 -5.60
CA ALA A 62 -11.43 6.35 -6.64
C ALA A 62 -12.03 7.39 -7.57
N GLU A 63 -12.43 8.54 -7.04
CA GLU A 63 -13.12 9.58 -7.80
C GLU A 63 -12.17 10.58 -8.44
N HIS A 64 -10.97 10.75 -7.87
CA HIS A 64 -10.00 11.75 -8.32
C HIS A 64 -8.60 11.16 -8.54
N PRO A 65 -8.48 10.05 -9.28
CA PRO A 65 -7.15 9.42 -9.46
C PRO A 65 -6.15 10.35 -10.14
N ASP A 66 -6.63 11.20 -11.05
CA ASP A 66 -5.76 12.12 -11.78
C ASP A 66 -5.15 13.20 -10.88
N GLU A 67 -5.76 13.46 -9.72
CA GLU A 67 -5.23 14.40 -8.73
C GLU A 67 -4.39 13.68 -7.69
N ILE A 68 -4.84 12.51 -7.26
CA ILE A 68 -4.25 11.80 -6.12
C ILE A 68 -3.00 11.03 -6.50
N LEU A 69 -3.03 10.30 -7.62
CA LEU A 69 -1.88 9.49 -8.00
C LEU A 69 -0.60 10.30 -8.21
N PRO A 70 -0.63 11.48 -8.87
CA PRO A 70 0.58 12.29 -8.96
C PRO A 70 1.12 12.75 -7.61
N GLN A 71 0.24 13.06 -6.64
CA GLN A 71 0.67 13.45 -5.29
C GLN A 71 1.29 12.27 -4.56
N LEU A 72 0.69 11.09 -4.71
CA LEU A 72 1.22 9.86 -4.10
C LEU A 72 2.61 9.55 -4.68
N ILE A 73 2.75 9.62 -6.00
CA ILE A 73 4.03 9.39 -6.68
C ILE A 73 5.10 10.37 -6.19
N GLN A 74 4.73 11.65 -6.08
CA GLN A 74 5.66 12.66 -5.58
C GLN A 74 6.12 12.36 -4.16
N ALA A 75 5.20 11.96 -3.29
CA ALA A 75 5.53 11.63 -1.90
C ALA A 75 6.48 10.43 -1.81
N VAL A 76 6.25 9.40 -2.62
CA VAL A 76 7.13 8.22 -2.67
C VAL A 76 8.51 8.62 -3.16
N GLN A 77 8.58 9.45 -4.18
CA GLN A 77 9.85 9.90 -4.75
C GLN A 77 10.62 10.78 -3.76
N GLU A 78 9.95 11.72 -3.11
CA GLU A 78 10.58 12.60 -2.12
C GLU A 78 11.08 11.85 -0.89
N ALA A 79 10.41 10.75 -0.55
CA ALA A 79 10.83 9.90 0.56
C ALA A 79 12.02 9.02 0.19
N HIS A 80 12.45 9.04 -1.05
CA HIS A 80 13.55 8.18 -1.56
C HIS A 80 13.27 6.71 -1.26
N ALA A 81 12.07 6.27 -1.58
CA ALA A 81 11.63 4.90 -1.27
C ALA A 81 12.39 3.85 -2.08
N ASP A 82 12.78 2.79 -1.41
CA ASP A 82 13.33 1.58 -2.03
C ASP A 82 12.26 0.53 -2.24
N LEU A 83 11.12 0.69 -1.57
CA LEU A 83 10.00 -0.23 -1.60
C LEU A 83 8.71 0.53 -1.32
N PHE A 84 7.67 0.23 -2.08
CA PHE A 84 6.33 0.73 -1.83
C PHE A 84 5.40 -0.45 -1.55
N VAL A 85 4.60 -0.34 -0.48
CA VAL A 85 3.61 -1.35 -0.12
C VAL A 85 2.25 -0.69 0.03
N ALA A 86 1.23 -1.22 -0.62
CA ALA A 86 -0.15 -0.75 -0.47
C ALA A 86 -0.98 -1.85 0.23
N GLY A 87 -1.80 -1.47 1.17
CA GLY A 87 -2.72 -2.37 1.86
C GLY A 87 -2.09 -3.20 2.97
N PRO A 88 -2.49 -4.44 3.15
CA PRO A 88 -3.36 -5.30 2.30
C PRO A 88 -4.80 -4.81 2.19
N GLY A 89 -5.40 -4.97 1.03
CA GLY A 89 -6.76 -4.53 0.77
C GLY A 89 -7.82 -5.60 0.90
N PHE A 90 -7.42 -6.86 0.97
CA PHE A 90 -8.33 -8.02 1.05
C PHE A 90 -9.43 -7.96 -0.01
N ASN A 91 -10.70 -8.00 0.42
CA ASN A 91 -11.82 -7.93 -0.52
C ASN A 91 -12.59 -6.60 -0.43
N ALA A 92 -11.98 -5.57 0.10
CA ALA A 92 -12.59 -4.24 0.13
C ALA A 92 -12.52 -3.63 -1.28
N GLY A 93 -13.69 -3.38 -1.90
CA GLY A 93 -13.76 -3.01 -3.32
C GLY A 93 -13.00 -1.74 -3.68
N ARG A 94 -13.40 -0.61 -3.11
CA ARG A 94 -12.75 0.68 -3.41
C ARG A 94 -11.32 0.73 -2.92
N TYR A 95 -11.06 0.18 -1.75
CA TYR A 95 -9.69 0.13 -1.22
C TYR A 95 -8.80 -0.73 -2.12
N GLY A 96 -9.33 -1.87 -2.59
CA GLY A 96 -8.59 -2.72 -3.52
C GLY A 96 -8.25 -2.03 -4.81
N LEU A 97 -9.19 -1.25 -5.35
CA LEU A 97 -8.93 -0.44 -6.55
C LEU A 97 -7.85 0.60 -6.28
N GLY A 98 -7.90 1.25 -5.10
CA GLY A 98 -6.88 2.21 -4.69
C GLY A 98 -5.51 1.57 -4.54
N CYS A 99 -5.45 0.42 -3.87
CA CYS A 99 -4.20 -0.32 -3.69
C CYS A 99 -3.59 -0.70 -5.05
N GLY A 100 -4.42 -1.21 -5.96
CA GLY A 100 -3.98 -1.60 -7.29
C GLY A 100 -3.49 -0.43 -8.12
N SER A 101 -4.26 0.65 -8.16
CA SER A 101 -3.89 1.83 -8.95
C SER A 101 -2.61 2.48 -8.43
N ALA A 102 -2.46 2.59 -7.11
CA ALA A 102 -1.26 3.16 -6.50
C ALA A 102 -0.03 2.32 -6.79
N THR A 103 -0.14 0.99 -6.60
CA THR A 103 0.98 0.09 -6.83
C THR A 103 1.39 0.07 -8.30
N ALA A 104 0.42 0.04 -9.21
CA ALA A 104 0.69 0.08 -10.64
C ALA A 104 1.38 1.40 -11.03
N ALA A 105 0.91 2.52 -10.49
CA ALA A 105 1.49 3.83 -10.79
C ALA A 105 2.95 3.90 -10.33
N VAL A 106 3.25 3.44 -9.11
CA VAL A 106 4.62 3.43 -8.58
C VAL A 106 5.51 2.51 -9.45
N THR A 107 5.02 1.32 -9.77
CA THR A 107 5.75 0.38 -10.60
C THR A 107 6.12 0.99 -11.95
N GLU A 108 5.14 1.62 -12.60
CA GLU A 108 5.31 2.11 -13.97
C GLU A 108 6.09 3.42 -14.03
N GLN A 109 5.88 4.33 -13.07
CA GLN A 109 6.46 5.66 -13.11
C GLN A 109 7.80 5.77 -12.38
N LEU A 110 7.97 5.08 -11.27
CA LEU A 110 9.20 5.17 -10.49
C LEU A 110 10.12 3.97 -10.67
N LYS A 111 9.58 2.85 -11.15
CA LYS A 111 10.34 1.62 -11.44
C LYS A 111 11.10 1.10 -10.23
N ILE A 112 10.49 1.24 -9.06
CA ILE A 112 11.01 0.67 -7.82
C ILE A 112 10.15 -0.54 -7.43
N PRO A 113 10.66 -1.43 -6.58
CA PRO A 113 9.84 -2.52 -6.03
C PRO A 113 8.56 -1.99 -5.39
N ALA A 114 7.42 -2.54 -5.81
CA ALA A 114 6.12 -2.14 -5.30
C ALA A 114 5.21 -3.36 -5.28
N VAL A 115 4.43 -3.51 -4.22
CA VAL A 115 3.58 -4.68 -4.02
C VAL A 115 2.31 -4.32 -3.27
N THR A 116 1.22 -4.99 -3.61
CA THR A 116 -0.01 -4.97 -2.81
C THR A 116 -0.51 -6.39 -2.62
N ALA A 117 -1.54 -6.56 -1.82
CA ALA A 117 -2.10 -7.87 -1.52
C ALA A 117 -3.63 -7.75 -1.48
N LEU A 118 -4.31 -8.57 -2.28
CA LEU A 118 -5.75 -8.49 -2.46
C LEU A 118 -6.34 -9.91 -2.57
N TYR A 119 -7.62 -10.03 -2.27
CA TYR A 119 -8.37 -11.26 -2.52
C TYR A 119 -8.50 -11.47 -4.04
N ALA A 120 -8.47 -12.72 -4.47
CA ALA A 120 -8.48 -13.05 -5.91
C ALA A 120 -9.68 -12.45 -6.66
N GLU A 121 -10.82 -12.33 -6.00
CA GLU A 121 -12.03 -11.79 -6.60
C GLU A 121 -12.23 -10.28 -6.38
N ASN A 122 -11.25 -9.61 -5.76
CA ASN A 122 -11.32 -8.15 -5.62
C ASN A 122 -11.22 -7.51 -7.00
N PRO A 123 -12.06 -6.51 -7.32
CA PRO A 123 -12.00 -5.84 -8.63
C PRO A 123 -10.63 -5.26 -8.94
N GLY A 124 -9.88 -4.84 -7.92
CA GLY A 124 -8.52 -4.34 -8.12
C GLY A 124 -7.56 -5.40 -8.64
N THR A 125 -7.78 -6.66 -8.27
CA THR A 125 -6.97 -7.77 -8.75
C THR A 125 -7.09 -7.92 -10.26
N ASP A 126 -8.31 -7.98 -10.77
CA ASP A 126 -8.53 -8.13 -12.21
C ASP A 126 -7.97 -6.96 -13.02
N LEU A 127 -8.16 -5.74 -12.52
CA LEU A 127 -7.72 -4.55 -13.23
C LEU A 127 -6.20 -4.38 -13.28
N TYR A 128 -5.50 -4.80 -12.22
CA TYR A 128 -4.09 -4.43 -12.07
C TYR A 128 -3.11 -5.59 -12.04
N LYS A 129 -3.58 -6.85 -12.05
CA LYS A 129 -2.70 -8.02 -11.91
C LYS A 129 -1.63 -8.13 -13.00
N ASN A 130 -1.86 -7.54 -14.17
CA ASN A 130 -0.90 -7.55 -15.26
C ASN A 130 0.02 -6.33 -15.27
N ARG A 131 -0.13 -5.41 -14.30
CA ARG A 131 0.60 -4.16 -14.24
C ARG A 131 1.49 -4.02 -13.02
N CYS A 132 1.26 -4.84 -11.99
CA CYS A 132 2.03 -4.78 -10.75
C CYS A 132 1.90 -6.09 -9.99
N TYR A 133 2.70 -6.24 -8.93
CA TYR A 133 2.65 -7.43 -8.09
C TYR A 133 1.49 -7.35 -7.12
N ILE A 134 0.58 -8.32 -7.20
CA ILE A 134 -0.57 -8.45 -6.29
C ILE A 134 -0.51 -9.84 -5.68
N LEU A 135 -0.22 -9.90 -4.38
CA LEU A 135 -0.22 -11.18 -3.65
C LEU A 135 -1.66 -11.54 -3.27
N GLN A 136 -1.96 -12.82 -3.27
CA GLN A 136 -3.29 -13.28 -2.94
C GLN A 136 -3.49 -13.35 -1.44
N THR A 137 -4.64 -12.84 -0.95
CA THR A 137 -5.04 -12.93 0.45
C THR A 137 -6.40 -13.61 0.58
N ASP A 138 -6.82 -13.82 1.83
CA ASP A 138 -8.19 -14.21 2.13
C ASP A 138 -9.15 -13.05 1.83
N ASN A 139 -10.45 -13.31 1.95
CA ASN A 139 -11.47 -12.32 1.61
C ASN A 139 -11.73 -11.29 2.73
N ASN A 140 -11.08 -11.43 3.88
CA ASN A 140 -11.29 -10.48 4.99
C ASN A 140 -10.02 -10.31 5.82
N ALA A 141 -10.02 -9.31 6.70
CA ALA A 141 -8.85 -8.90 7.47
C ALA A 141 -8.56 -9.76 8.69
N LYS A 142 -9.30 -10.83 8.94
CA LYS A 142 -9.05 -11.72 10.10
C LYS A 142 -7.63 -12.26 10.08
N ASN A 143 -7.08 -12.49 8.89
CA ASN A 143 -5.73 -13.02 8.72
C ASN A 143 -4.73 -11.94 8.34
N MET A 144 -4.88 -10.74 8.90
CA MET A 144 -3.96 -9.62 8.64
C MET A 144 -2.50 -10.02 8.88
N GLY A 145 -2.21 -10.68 10.00
CA GLY A 145 -0.84 -11.11 10.31
C GLY A 145 -0.25 -12.03 9.25
N THR A 146 -1.04 -13.00 8.76
CA THR A 146 -0.61 -13.92 7.72
C THR A 146 -0.33 -13.16 6.41
N ALA A 147 -1.22 -12.22 6.06
CA ALA A 147 -1.05 -11.42 4.85
C ALA A 147 0.22 -10.57 4.93
N LEU A 148 0.46 -9.93 6.07
CA LEU A 148 1.64 -9.08 6.25
C LEU A 148 2.95 -9.88 6.25
N LYS A 149 2.95 -11.10 6.81
CA LYS A 149 4.11 -11.98 6.72
C LYS A 149 4.44 -12.31 5.26
N LYS A 150 3.40 -12.60 4.47
CA LYS A 150 3.55 -12.93 3.05
C LYS A 150 4.08 -11.73 2.28
N VAL A 151 3.51 -10.55 2.52
CA VAL A 151 3.95 -9.30 1.89
C VAL A 151 5.41 -9.02 2.24
N ALA A 152 5.77 -9.14 3.52
CA ALA A 152 7.13 -8.88 3.97
C ALA A 152 8.13 -9.84 3.33
N ALA A 153 7.82 -11.13 3.30
CA ALA A 153 8.71 -12.13 2.72
C ALA A 153 8.95 -11.87 1.22
N PHE A 154 7.87 -11.58 0.48
CA PHE A 154 7.97 -11.27 -0.93
C PHE A 154 8.75 -9.98 -1.17
N SER A 155 8.46 -8.94 -0.38
CA SER A 155 9.11 -7.65 -0.49
C SER A 155 10.61 -7.74 -0.29
N LYS A 156 11.05 -8.52 0.70
CA LYS A 156 12.48 -8.70 0.98
C LYS A 156 13.20 -9.35 -0.20
N ARG A 157 12.56 -10.35 -0.81
CA ARG A 157 13.13 -10.99 -2.01
C ARG A 157 13.16 -10.01 -3.20
N LEU A 158 12.09 -9.26 -3.36
CA LEU A 158 11.98 -8.31 -4.46
C LEU A 158 13.05 -7.22 -4.39
N VAL A 159 13.28 -6.69 -3.18
CA VAL A 159 14.30 -5.65 -2.95
C VAL A 159 15.72 -6.21 -3.12
N ALA A 160 15.94 -7.46 -2.75
CA ALA A 160 17.25 -8.10 -2.89
C ALA A 160 17.61 -8.37 -4.35
N GLY A 161 16.63 -8.40 -5.23
CA GLY A 161 16.83 -8.64 -6.66
C GLY A 161 16.47 -10.05 -7.04
#